data_cced31a02b7f941e52440c9156efdf9d
#
_entry.id   cced31a02b7f941e52440c9156efdf9d
#
_cell.length_a   1.000
_cell.length_b   1.000
_cell.length_c   1.000
_cell.angle_alpha   90.00
_cell.angle_beta   90.00
_cell.angle_gamma   90.00
#
_symmetry.space_group_name_H-M   'P 1'
#
loop_
_entity.id
_entity.type
_entity.pdbx_description
1 polymer ?
#
loop_
_entity_poly.entity_id
_entity_poly.type
_entity_poly.pdbx_seq_one_letter_code
_entity_poly.pdbx_strand_id
1 'polypeptide(L)'
;IYAWTNRPVWPQGIDHPAANKSEKPNTLNWDLWLGTAKSKPYSPGLHPFDWRGFWEYGTGALGDIGCHILDAPYKALQLGYPSSVECSATNVFKKMWIPEYTPEGCPISSMVTLDYKNSPHNKDGIKLIWMDGGLTPTIPEQVKEEFIMNFDAGNSSGIMMIGNKGVITSEIYANNPTLYVKGEDPVVF
;
A
#
# COMPACT_ATOMS: atom_id res chain seq x y z
N ILE A 1 -1.28 8.85 -11.83
CA ILE A 1 -0.63 8.86 -10.52
C ILE A 1 -0.19 7.46 -10.20
N TYR A 2 1.01 7.32 -9.64
CA TYR A 2 1.48 6.10 -9.02
C TYR A 2 1.73 6.34 -7.54
N ALA A 3 1.26 5.44 -6.70
CA ALA A 3 1.51 5.41 -5.28
C ALA A 3 1.98 3.99 -4.92
N TRP A 4 3.11 3.86 -4.25
CA TRP A 4 3.67 2.53 -3.98
C TRP A 4 4.32 2.45 -2.61
N THR A 5 4.51 1.21 -2.15
CA THR A 5 5.17 0.91 -0.88
C THR A 5 5.88 -0.43 -0.91
N ASN A 6 6.96 -0.54 -0.14
CA ASN A 6 7.63 -1.81 0.13
C ASN A 6 6.87 -2.69 1.15
N ARG A 7 5.85 -2.14 1.80
CA ARG A 7 5.04 -2.92 2.75
C ARG A 7 4.26 -4.02 2.01
N PRO A 8 3.97 -5.13 2.68
CA PRO A 8 3.99 -5.37 4.13
C PRO A 8 5.40 -5.66 4.67
N VAL A 9 5.65 -5.24 5.94
CA VAL A 9 6.83 -5.62 6.75
C VAL A 9 6.44 -6.61 7.86
N TRP A 10 5.27 -7.17 7.76
CA TRP A 10 4.68 -8.21 8.59
C TRP A 10 4.24 -9.38 7.72
N PRO A 11 4.01 -10.59 8.30
CA PRO A 11 3.51 -11.73 7.55
C PRO A 11 2.17 -11.44 6.86
N GLN A 12 2.09 -11.75 5.57
CA GLN A 12 0.89 -11.66 4.75
C GLN A 12 0.80 -12.85 3.79
N GLY A 13 -0.40 -13.15 3.26
CA GLY A 13 -0.61 -14.28 2.34
C GLY A 13 -0.58 -15.64 3.02
N ILE A 14 -0.75 -15.69 4.33
CA ILE A 14 -0.74 -16.90 5.13
C ILE A 14 -2.03 -17.02 5.97
N ASP A 15 -2.35 -18.21 6.44
CA ASP A 15 -3.41 -18.43 7.42
C ASP A 15 -3.01 -17.89 8.81
N HIS A 16 -3.98 -17.69 9.68
CA HIS A 16 -3.73 -17.33 11.07
C HIS A 16 -2.76 -18.33 11.73
N PRO A 17 -1.82 -17.82 12.54
CA PRO A 17 -1.02 -18.69 13.39
C PRO A 17 -1.90 -19.56 14.28
N ALA A 18 -1.45 -20.78 14.55
CA ALA A 18 -2.20 -21.71 15.40
C ALA A 18 -2.45 -21.11 16.79
N ALA A 19 -3.66 -21.30 17.29
CA ALA A 19 -4.02 -20.84 18.64
C ALA A 19 -3.17 -21.52 19.71
N ASN A 20 -2.60 -20.75 20.61
CA ASN A 20 -1.85 -21.23 21.77
C ASN A 20 -2.20 -20.44 23.04
N LYS A 21 -3.15 -20.92 23.81
CA LYS A 21 -3.65 -20.24 25.02
C LYS A 21 -2.58 -20.06 26.09
N SER A 22 -1.57 -20.92 26.15
CA SER A 22 -0.52 -20.87 27.17
C SER A 22 0.48 -19.72 26.94
N GLU A 23 0.53 -19.18 25.74
CA GLU A 23 1.43 -18.07 25.39
C GLU A 23 0.80 -16.69 25.56
N LYS A 24 -0.49 -16.61 25.95
CA LYS A 24 -1.14 -15.33 26.16
C LYS A 24 -0.50 -14.56 27.33
N PRO A 25 0.03 -13.34 27.13
CA PRO A 25 0.55 -12.51 28.21
C PRO A 25 -0.52 -12.23 29.26
N ASN A 26 -0.16 -12.31 30.55
CA ASN A 26 -1.09 -12.02 31.65
C ASN A 26 -1.61 -10.58 31.65
N THR A 27 -0.85 -9.67 31.05
CA THR A 27 -1.20 -8.25 30.90
C THR A 27 -2.16 -7.96 29.75
N LEU A 28 -2.39 -8.95 28.85
CA LEU A 28 -3.26 -8.80 27.71
C LEU A 28 -4.68 -9.28 28.01
N ASN A 29 -5.64 -8.38 27.94
CA ASN A 29 -7.05 -8.75 27.89
C ASN A 29 -7.41 -9.04 26.42
N TRP A 30 -7.44 -10.32 26.08
CA TRP A 30 -7.63 -10.79 24.70
C TRP A 30 -9.02 -10.43 24.14
N ASP A 31 -10.06 -10.52 24.97
CA ASP A 31 -11.42 -10.20 24.54
C ASP A 31 -11.57 -8.71 24.21
N LEU A 32 -10.97 -7.84 25.02
CA LEU A 32 -10.95 -6.41 24.74
C LEU A 32 -10.09 -6.09 23.49
N TRP A 33 -9.00 -6.83 23.28
CA TRP A 33 -8.18 -6.65 22.08
C TRP A 33 -8.93 -7.07 20.81
N LEU A 34 -9.67 -8.17 20.84
CA LEU A 34 -10.51 -8.60 19.73
C LEU A 34 -11.60 -7.59 19.37
N GLY A 35 -12.11 -6.89 20.36
CA GLY A 35 -13.16 -5.88 20.17
C GLY A 35 -14.39 -6.45 19.48
N THR A 36 -14.70 -5.96 18.29
CA THR A 36 -15.84 -6.41 17.47
C THR A 36 -15.52 -7.59 16.55
N ALA A 37 -14.27 -8.03 16.49
CA ALA A 37 -13.89 -9.19 15.70
C ALA A 37 -14.47 -10.48 16.30
N LYS A 38 -14.55 -11.53 15.48
CA LYS A 38 -15.08 -12.83 15.91
C LYS A 38 -14.25 -13.38 17.08
N SER A 39 -14.92 -13.81 18.16
CA SER A 39 -14.25 -14.42 19.31
C SER A 39 -13.48 -15.68 18.89
N LYS A 40 -12.18 -15.68 19.16
CA LYS A 40 -11.25 -16.78 18.88
C LYS A 40 -10.29 -16.97 20.05
N PRO A 41 -9.76 -18.20 20.27
CA PRO A 41 -8.67 -18.40 21.20
C PRO A 41 -7.46 -17.53 20.86
N TYR A 42 -6.68 -17.17 21.87
CA TYR A 42 -5.44 -16.42 21.65
C TYR A 42 -4.53 -17.14 20.65
N SER A 43 -4.00 -16.39 19.72
CA SER A 43 -3.03 -16.83 18.72
C SER A 43 -1.78 -15.94 18.83
N PRO A 44 -0.61 -16.52 19.13
CA PRO A 44 0.64 -15.77 19.13
C PRO A 44 0.94 -15.25 17.73
N GLY A 45 1.64 -14.12 17.66
CA GLY A 45 2.02 -13.52 16.39
C GLY A 45 1.00 -12.53 15.81
N LEU A 46 -0.24 -12.44 16.34
CA LEU A 46 -1.17 -11.39 15.93
C LEU A 46 -0.90 -10.07 16.66
N HIS A 47 -0.87 -10.11 17.97
CA HIS A 47 -0.51 -8.98 18.83
C HIS A 47 1.01 -8.96 19.06
N PRO A 48 1.66 -7.79 19.08
CA PRO A 48 1.07 -6.44 18.98
C PRO A 48 1.02 -5.86 17.55
N PHE A 49 1.58 -6.53 16.53
CA PHE A 49 1.85 -5.88 15.25
C PHE A 49 1.30 -6.62 14.03
N ASP A 50 1.44 -7.94 13.95
CA ASP A 50 1.22 -8.71 12.73
C ASP A 50 -0.24 -8.88 12.33
N TRP A 51 -1.19 -8.52 13.22
CA TRP A 51 -2.62 -8.49 12.94
C TRP A 51 -2.98 -7.72 11.65
N ARG A 52 -2.14 -6.80 11.23
CA ARG A 52 -2.30 -5.99 10.00
C ARG A 52 -2.43 -6.83 8.75
N GLY A 53 -1.77 -7.98 8.74
CA GLY A 53 -1.75 -8.90 7.60
C GLY A 53 -2.99 -9.77 7.45
N PHE A 54 -3.97 -9.71 8.35
CA PHE A 54 -5.13 -10.61 8.36
C PHE A 54 -6.43 -9.84 8.19
N TRP A 55 -7.27 -10.28 7.23
CA TRP A 55 -8.53 -9.63 6.88
C TRP A 55 -9.51 -9.43 8.05
N GLU A 56 -9.42 -10.28 9.07
CA GLU A 56 -10.29 -10.20 10.24
C GLU A 56 -9.97 -8.99 11.14
N TYR A 57 -8.73 -8.51 11.11
CA TYR A 57 -8.25 -7.46 12.02
C TYR A 57 -7.69 -6.25 11.29
N GLY A 58 -7.14 -6.47 10.09
CA GLY A 58 -6.48 -5.45 9.29
C GLY A 58 -6.88 -5.50 7.82
N THR A 59 -6.28 -4.65 7.02
CA THR A 59 -6.54 -4.55 5.59
C THR A 59 -5.25 -4.52 4.77
N GLY A 60 -4.21 -5.18 5.31
CA GLY A 60 -2.91 -5.28 4.65
C GLY A 60 -2.22 -3.96 4.42
N ALA A 61 -1.29 -3.94 3.49
CA ALA A 61 -0.47 -2.77 3.21
C ALA A 61 -1.30 -1.56 2.74
N LEU A 62 -2.30 -1.76 1.89
CA LEU A 62 -3.14 -0.66 1.42
C LEU A 62 -3.89 0.03 2.57
N GLY A 63 -4.46 -0.73 3.50
CA GLY A 63 -5.17 -0.14 4.62
C GLY A 63 -4.26 0.49 5.67
N ASP A 64 -3.06 -0.08 5.88
CA ASP A 64 -2.12 0.40 6.88
C ASP A 64 -1.42 1.70 6.47
N ILE A 65 -0.86 1.76 5.24
CA ILE A 65 -0.02 2.86 4.80
C ILE A 65 -0.66 3.72 3.69
N GLY A 66 -1.71 3.23 3.04
CA GLY A 66 -2.38 3.95 1.96
C GLY A 66 -2.92 5.30 2.41
N CYS A 67 -3.44 5.40 3.63
CA CYS A 67 -3.92 6.66 4.22
C CYS A 67 -2.83 7.74 4.29
N HIS A 68 -1.57 7.35 4.44
CA HIS A 68 -0.45 8.30 4.47
C HIS A 68 -0.01 8.70 3.05
N ILE A 69 0.11 7.72 2.15
CA ILE A 69 0.63 7.96 0.81
C ILE A 69 -0.42 8.64 -0.08
N LEU A 70 -1.68 8.23 0.01
CA LEU A 70 -2.75 8.73 -0.85
C LEU A 70 -3.30 10.10 -0.42
N ASP A 71 -3.06 10.54 0.82
CA ASP A 71 -3.56 11.82 1.33
C ASP A 71 -3.14 13.00 0.44
N ALA A 72 -1.86 13.06 0.05
CA ALA A 72 -1.33 14.13 -0.78
C ALA A 72 -2.03 14.25 -2.14
N PRO A 73 -2.11 13.20 -2.99
CA PRO A 73 -2.80 13.30 -4.28
C PRO A 73 -4.31 13.52 -4.11
N TYR A 74 -4.94 12.93 -3.10
CA TYR A 74 -6.36 13.17 -2.83
C TYR A 74 -6.65 14.62 -2.50
N LYS A 75 -5.86 15.23 -1.63
CA LYS A 75 -5.99 16.64 -1.24
C LYS A 75 -5.62 17.58 -2.38
N ALA A 76 -4.48 17.36 -3.02
CA ALA A 76 -3.97 18.24 -4.07
C ALA A 76 -4.88 18.27 -5.30
N LEU A 77 -5.46 17.13 -5.67
CA LEU A 77 -6.27 16.99 -6.88
C LEU A 77 -7.78 16.91 -6.60
N GLN A 78 -8.19 16.94 -5.33
CA GLN A 78 -9.60 16.85 -4.91
C GLN A 78 -10.33 15.68 -5.56
N LEU A 79 -9.74 14.47 -5.45
CA LEU A 79 -10.15 13.31 -6.24
C LEU A 79 -11.57 12.79 -5.91
N GLY A 80 -12.02 12.85 -4.67
CA GLY A 80 -13.30 12.28 -4.27
C GLY A 80 -13.35 10.75 -4.39
N TYR A 81 -14.48 10.19 -4.83
CA TYR A 81 -14.64 8.75 -5.01
C TYR A 81 -14.24 8.30 -6.42
N PRO A 82 -13.57 7.16 -6.56
CA PRO A 82 -13.27 6.60 -7.86
C PRO A 82 -14.55 6.12 -8.56
N SER A 83 -14.57 6.19 -9.87
CA SER A 83 -15.67 5.68 -10.71
C SER A 83 -15.56 4.17 -10.94
N SER A 84 -14.37 3.62 -10.90
CA SER A 84 -14.09 2.19 -10.95
C SER A 84 -12.83 1.84 -10.16
N VAL A 85 -12.78 0.60 -9.70
CA VAL A 85 -11.65 0.02 -8.99
C VAL A 85 -11.38 -1.35 -9.59
N GLU A 86 -10.13 -1.59 -9.99
CA GLU A 86 -9.65 -2.88 -10.45
C GLU A 86 -8.48 -3.34 -9.57
N CYS A 87 -8.42 -4.62 -9.25
CA CYS A 87 -7.37 -5.18 -8.41
C CYS A 87 -6.75 -6.41 -9.07
N SER A 88 -5.41 -6.43 -9.08
CA SER A 88 -4.60 -7.61 -9.34
C SER A 88 -3.78 -7.93 -8.10
N ALA A 89 -3.83 -9.18 -7.65
CA ALA A 89 -3.13 -9.59 -6.44
C ALA A 89 -2.41 -10.92 -6.67
N THR A 90 -1.35 -11.13 -5.88
CA THR A 90 -0.61 -12.38 -5.88
C THR A 90 -1.38 -13.49 -5.19
N ASN A 91 -1.25 -14.70 -5.72
CA ASN A 91 -1.72 -15.92 -5.09
C ASN A 91 -0.54 -16.71 -4.52
N VAL A 92 -0.78 -17.38 -3.39
CA VAL A 92 0.15 -18.32 -2.78
C VAL A 92 -0.30 -19.74 -3.10
N PHE A 93 0.63 -20.61 -3.48
CA PHE A 93 0.36 -22.03 -3.68
C PHE A 93 0.79 -22.80 -2.43
N LYS A 94 -0.17 -23.45 -1.75
CA LYS A 94 0.13 -24.36 -0.61
C LYS A 94 0.88 -25.60 -1.05
N LYS A 95 0.56 -26.10 -2.24
CA LYS A 95 1.20 -27.26 -2.89
C LYS A 95 1.25 -27.00 -4.39
N MET A 96 2.06 -27.76 -5.09
CA MET A 96 2.12 -27.73 -6.56
C MET A 96 0.71 -27.82 -7.16
N TRP A 97 0.33 -26.85 -7.98
CA TRP A 97 -0.96 -26.71 -8.66
C TRP A 97 -2.20 -26.52 -7.76
N ILE A 98 -2.01 -26.32 -6.44
CA ILE A 98 -3.10 -26.06 -5.51
C ILE A 98 -2.94 -24.64 -4.94
N PRO A 99 -3.58 -23.63 -5.53
CA PRO A 99 -3.50 -22.27 -5.03
C PRO A 99 -4.31 -22.10 -3.74
N GLU A 100 -3.86 -21.20 -2.88
CA GLU A 100 -4.63 -20.71 -1.75
C GLU A 100 -5.51 -19.54 -2.23
N TYR A 101 -6.79 -19.80 -2.49
CA TYR A 101 -7.70 -18.78 -3.00
C TYR A 101 -8.31 -17.88 -1.92
N THR A 102 -8.34 -18.33 -0.69
CA THR A 102 -8.98 -17.61 0.41
C THR A 102 -8.13 -17.65 1.66
N PRO A 103 -6.90 -17.18 1.60
CA PRO A 103 -6.10 -17.08 2.81
C PRO A 103 -6.81 -16.15 3.80
N GLU A 104 -6.68 -16.43 5.09
CA GLU A 104 -7.10 -15.50 6.13
C GLU A 104 -6.27 -14.21 6.08
N GLY A 105 -5.05 -14.31 5.52
CA GLY A 105 -4.14 -13.19 5.29
C GLY A 105 -4.44 -12.41 4.01
N CYS A 106 -4.11 -11.12 4.04
CA CYS A 106 -4.12 -10.25 2.87
C CYS A 106 -3.06 -10.69 1.84
N PRO A 107 -3.20 -10.36 0.56
CA PRO A 107 -2.22 -10.71 -0.48
C PRO A 107 -0.81 -10.19 -0.16
N ILE A 108 0.23 -10.93 -0.51
CA ILE A 108 1.64 -10.53 -0.31
C ILE A 108 1.95 -9.25 -1.09
N SER A 109 1.40 -9.12 -2.30
CA SER A 109 1.48 -7.92 -3.10
C SER A 109 0.22 -7.70 -3.91
N SER A 110 -0.10 -6.45 -4.17
CA SER A 110 -1.24 -6.08 -4.99
C SER A 110 -0.97 -4.83 -5.83
N MET A 111 -1.70 -4.75 -6.93
CA MET A 111 -1.81 -3.56 -7.75
C MET A 111 -3.29 -3.19 -7.85
N VAL A 112 -3.65 -1.99 -7.38
CA VAL A 112 -5.02 -1.51 -7.41
C VAL A 112 -5.10 -0.25 -8.27
N THR A 113 -5.89 -0.31 -9.32
CA THR A 113 -6.17 0.81 -10.21
C THR A 113 -7.47 1.48 -9.82
N LEU A 114 -7.42 2.78 -9.60
CA LEU A 114 -8.56 3.63 -9.27
C LEU A 114 -8.73 4.65 -10.38
N ASP A 115 -9.88 4.62 -11.06
CA ASP A 115 -10.20 5.58 -12.11
C ASP A 115 -11.13 6.69 -11.61
N TYR A 116 -10.78 7.93 -11.87
CA TYR A 116 -11.55 9.11 -11.55
C TYR A 116 -11.93 9.81 -12.86
N LYS A 117 -13.21 9.87 -13.17
CA LYS A 117 -13.70 10.50 -14.42
C LYS A 117 -13.48 11.99 -14.46
N ASN A 118 -13.58 12.64 -13.30
CA ASN A 118 -13.45 14.08 -13.17
C ASN A 118 -12.71 14.45 -11.89
N SER A 119 -11.89 15.48 -11.97
CA SER A 119 -11.42 16.24 -10.81
C SER A 119 -11.49 17.72 -11.16
N PRO A 120 -11.61 18.63 -10.19
CA PRO A 120 -11.56 20.05 -10.46
C PRO A 120 -10.31 20.49 -11.21
N HIS A 121 -9.24 19.73 -11.09
CA HIS A 121 -7.92 20.01 -11.66
C HIS A 121 -7.62 19.24 -12.96
N ASN A 122 -8.43 18.25 -13.32
CA ASN A 122 -8.27 17.49 -14.57
C ASN A 122 -9.62 16.98 -15.09
N LYS A 123 -10.03 17.52 -16.25
CA LYS A 123 -11.29 17.15 -16.91
C LYS A 123 -11.19 15.86 -17.71
N ASP A 124 -9.99 15.43 -18.06
CA ASP A 124 -9.75 14.23 -18.88
C ASP A 124 -9.72 12.94 -18.04
N GLY A 125 -9.97 13.09 -16.72
CA GLY A 125 -9.90 11.99 -15.76
C GLY A 125 -8.50 11.75 -15.21
N ILE A 126 -8.45 11.01 -14.12
CA ILE A 126 -7.21 10.67 -13.43
C ILE A 126 -7.22 9.18 -13.16
N LYS A 127 -6.12 8.51 -13.49
CA LYS A 127 -5.84 7.14 -13.10
C LYS A 127 -4.82 7.15 -11.96
N LEU A 128 -5.18 6.54 -10.83
CA LEU A 128 -4.28 6.31 -9.71
C LEU A 128 -4.02 4.81 -9.60
N ILE A 129 -2.76 4.43 -9.56
CA ILE A 129 -2.31 3.06 -9.45
C ILE A 129 -1.55 2.92 -8.13
N TRP A 130 -2.14 2.15 -7.22
CA TRP A 130 -1.50 1.69 -6.00
C TRP A 130 -0.71 0.42 -6.27
N MET A 131 0.46 0.31 -5.66
CA MET A 131 1.31 -0.88 -5.70
C MET A 131 1.90 -1.16 -4.33
N ASP A 132 1.84 -2.40 -3.87
CA ASP A 132 2.44 -2.83 -2.60
C ASP A 132 3.24 -4.14 -2.75
N GLY A 133 3.86 -4.59 -1.66
CA GLY A 133 4.66 -5.80 -1.65
C GLY A 133 5.94 -5.71 -2.47
N GLY A 134 6.50 -4.51 -2.61
CA GLY A 134 7.72 -4.26 -3.38
C GLY A 134 7.50 -4.06 -4.88
N LEU A 135 6.25 -4.01 -5.34
CA LEU A 135 5.95 -3.59 -6.72
C LEU A 135 6.23 -2.08 -6.86
N THR A 136 6.86 -1.70 -7.97
CA THR A 136 7.26 -0.32 -8.25
C THR A 136 6.82 0.11 -9.63
N PRO A 137 6.53 1.41 -9.84
CA PRO A 137 6.20 1.93 -11.16
C PRO A 137 7.45 2.07 -12.05
N THR A 138 7.24 2.13 -13.35
CA THR A 138 8.29 2.56 -14.29
C THR A 138 8.57 4.05 -14.09
N ILE A 139 9.85 4.38 -13.92
CA ILE A 139 10.30 5.76 -13.70
C ILE A 139 10.50 6.47 -15.05
N PRO A 140 9.90 7.65 -15.29
CA PRO A 140 10.16 8.44 -16.47
C PRO A 140 11.60 8.95 -16.54
N GLU A 141 12.13 9.08 -17.77
CA GLU A 141 13.52 9.49 -18.04
C GLU A 141 13.92 10.84 -17.39
N GLN A 142 12.97 11.76 -17.25
CA GLN A 142 13.24 13.08 -16.65
C GLN A 142 13.42 13.06 -15.13
N VAL A 143 13.06 11.96 -14.46
CA VAL A 143 13.26 11.82 -13.02
C VAL A 143 14.71 11.44 -12.75
N LYS A 144 15.40 12.20 -11.91
CA LYS A 144 16.84 12.02 -11.67
C LYS A 144 17.20 10.70 -10.99
N GLU A 145 18.44 10.25 -11.26
CA GLU A 145 19.01 9.02 -10.70
C GLU A 145 18.97 8.96 -9.17
N GLU A 146 19.11 10.08 -8.48
CA GLU A 146 19.00 10.14 -7.00
C GLU A 146 17.67 9.63 -6.46
N PHE A 147 16.58 9.89 -7.18
CA PHE A 147 15.27 9.33 -6.83
C PHE A 147 15.23 7.83 -7.11
N ILE A 148 15.85 7.40 -8.19
CA ILE A 148 15.96 5.98 -8.59
C ILE A 148 16.79 5.19 -7.56
N MET A 149 17.89 5.74 -7.05
CA MET A 149 18.75 5.08 -6.06
C MET A 149 18.03 4.77 -4.75
N ASN A 150 17.14 5.66 -4.32
CA ASN A 150 16.25 5.39 -3.17
C ASN A 150 15.22 4.29 -3.44
N PHE A 151 14.91 4.02 -4.72
CA PHE A 151 14.03 2.96 -5.18
C PHE A 151 14.69 1.57 -5.13
N ASP A 152 15.92 1.44 -5.60
CA ASP A 152 16.64 0.17 -5.70
C ASP A 152 17.04 -0.42 -4.33
N ALA A 153 17.02 0.38 -3.28
CA ALA A 153 17.32 -0.08 -1.93
C ALA A 153 16.23 -0.97 -1.29
N GLY A 154 15.16 -1.33 -2.04
CA GLY A 154 14.06 -2.19 -1.55
C GLY A 154 13.23 -1.57 -0.42
N ASN A 155 13.50 -0.33 -0.07
CA ASN A 155 12.87 0.40 1.04
C ASN A 155 12.03 1.59 0.57
N SER A 156 11.78 1.70 -0.73
CA SER A 156 11.11 2.86 -1.28
C SER A 156 9.60 2.76 -1.15
N SER A 157 9.04 3.84 -0.69
CA SER A 157 7.61 4.12 -0.78
C SER A 157 7.45 5.56 -1.20
N GLY A 158 6.46 5.87 -2.01
CA GLY A 158 6.31 7.23 -2.49
C GLY A 158 5.14 7.43 -3.43
N ILE A 159 5.12 8.61 -3.99
CA ILE A 159 4.11 9.09 -4.93
C ILE A 159 4.82 9.64 -6.16
N MET A 160 4.25 9.39 -7.33
CA MET A 160 4.65 10.01 -8.58
C MET A 160 3.41 10.42 -9.37
N MET A 161 3.29 11.71 -9.65
CA MET A 161 2.23 12.28 -10.45
C MET A 161 2.80 12.70 -11.80
N ILE A 162 2.35 12.04 -12.86
CA ILE A 162 2.80 12.32 -14.23
C ILE A 162 1.76 13.20 -14.91
N GLY A 163 2.17 14.38 -15.32
CA GLY A 163 1.40 15.32 -16.12
C GLY A 163 2.00 15.51 -17.50
N ASN A 164 1.31 16.28 -18.34
CA ASN A 164 1.77 16.58 -19.70
C ASN A 164 2.94 17.58 -19.75
N LYS A 165 3.24 18.28 -18.67
CA LYS A 165 4.32 19.27 -18.57
C LYS A 165 5.50 18.80 -17.70
N GLY A 166 5.29 17.81 -16.85
CA GLY A 166 6.33 17.34 -15.95
C GLY A 166 5.85 16.21 -15.04
N VAL A 167 6.73 15.82 -14.14
CA VAL A 167 6.50 14.77 -13.14
C VAL A 167 6.75 15.38 -11.76
N ILE A 168 5.83 15.15 -10.84
CA ILE A 168 6.04 15.48 -9.42
C ILE A 168 6.23 14.16 -8.67
N THR A 169 7.28 14.07 -7.85
CA THR A 169 7.52 12.98 -6.92
C THR A 169 7.47 13.48 -5.49
N SER A 170 7.12 12.60 -4.55
CA SER A 170 7.27 12.88 -3.12
C SER A 170 7.42 11.60 -2.33
N GLU A 171 7.92 11.72 -1.10
CA GLU A 171 8.01 10.62 -0.13
C GLU A 171 6.62 10.29 0.46
N ILE A 172 6.59 9.27 1.35
CA ILE A 172 5.38 8.71 1.96
C ILE A 172 4.43 9.77 2.54
N TYR A 173 4.96 10.76 3.25
CA TYR A 173 4.18 11.80 3.93
C TYR A 173 4.14 13.11 3.15
N ALA A 174 4.28 13.04 1.83
CA ALA A 174 4.41 14.19 0.94
C ALA A 174 5.60 15.11 1.27
N ASN A 175 6.63 14.58 1.91
CA ASN A 175 7.87 15.31 2.14
C ASN A 175 8.63 15.48 0.83
N ASN A 176 9.44 16.55 0.76
CA ASN A 176 10.35 16.84 -0.34
C ASN A 176 9.66 16.72 -1.73
N PRO A 177 8.49 17.36 -1.96
CA PRO A 177 7.86 17.29 -3.26
C PRO A 177 8.77 17.95 -4.30
N THR A 178 9.11 17.19 -5.34
CA THR A 178 10.08 17.61 -6.35
C THR A 178 9.43 17.58 -7.73
N LEU A 179 9.49 18.69 -8.45
CA LEU A 179 9.03 18.82 -9.83
C LEU A 179 10.19 18.61 -10.80
N TYR A 180 9.98 17.71 -11.75
CA TYR A 180 10.90 17.45 -12.87
C TYR A 180 10.24 17.88 -14.18
N VAL A 181 10.85 18.83 -14.87
CA VAL A 181 10.48 19.24 -16.22
C VAL A 181 11.61 18.89 -17.17
N LYS A 182 11.29 18.36 -18.35
CA LYS A 182 12.32 17.93 -19.31
C LYS A 182 13.19 19.12 -19.75
N GLY A 183 14.49 19.00 -19.54
CA GLY A 183 15.48 20.02 -19.90
C GLY A 183 15.65 21.14 -18.87
N GLU A 184 15.04 21.04 -17.71
CA GLU A 184 15.15 21.99 -16.60
C GLU A 184 15.76 21.32 -15.36
N ASP A 185 16.31 22.12 -14.46
CA ASP A 185 16.75 21.62 -13.16
C ASP A 185 15.53 21.31 -12.28
N PRO A 186 15.57 20.24 -11.45
CA PRO A 186 14.48 19.93 -10.55
C PRO A 186 14.23 21.03 -9.53
N VAL A 187 12.95 21.25 -9.22
CA VAL A 187 12.51 22.19 -8.20
C VAL A 187 11.95 21.43 -7.00
N VAL A 188 12.57 21.58 -5.84
CA VAL A 188 12.10 21.07 -4.55
C VAL A 188 11.27 22.14 -3.86
N PHE A 189 10.09 21.79 -3.33
CA PHE A 189 9.15 22.70 -2.66
C PHE A 189 9.19 22.53 -1.14
#